data_4f9b21e6e26a712e7292835b539181e6
#
_entry.id   4f9b21e6e26a712e7292835b539181e6
#
_cell.length_a   1.000
_cell.length_b   1.000
_cell.length_c   1.000
_cell.angle_alpha   90.00
_cell.angle_beta   90.00
_cell.angle_gamma   90.00
#
_symmetry.space_group_name_H-M   'P 1'
#
loop_
_entity.id
_entity.type
_entity.pdbx_description
1 polymer ?
#
loop_
_entity_poly.entity_id
_entity_poly.type
_entity_poly.pdbx_seq_one_letter_code
_entity_poly.pdbx_strand_id
1 'polypeptide(L)'
;MENTESWKHEGKSWYLLRYGQISFQKMHSQLENSGLEFFLPSYTAVENRKQGVQVRVERALMFNMMFIHSSLDECVKFVVNNPGVNFMVKPSEEHPCVSLNQLSAEEKKKEFCYDQATFRYVITIPERQMDIFIKAVTNRNTRTIPFMKPTEIDLEKGDKVKIVGGPYDGVEGILESQKGKDGGTVYVHILNFIATRTTEIRPEFIQIIEFAKSGKHMYKKFDSFMTRGHRCVVSHAKGEKITPRDNSYLNVFVHRFSELQTPTVNMTAKLHLFLFIAYTCLDRKIDADVHEKFLQDYMEKITSETMRIKCLLYLYGCTGSKVYWKQLQSITKLWKKNKADSKKQEILDAFLEFEQVWNENE
;
A
#
# COMPACT_ATOMS: atom_id res chain seq x y z
N MET A 1 -4.33 -28.36 -22.53
CA MET A 1 -5.62 -28.58 -21.82
C MET A 1 -5.33 -28.26 -20.36
N GLU A 2 -5.29 -26.99 -20.05
CA GLU A 2 -5.12 -26.51 -18.68
C GLU A 2 -6.47 -26.38 -18.01
N ASN A 3 -6.50 -26.88 -16.80
CA ASN A 3 -7.66 -27.09 -15.95
C ASN A 3 -8.57 -25.87 -15.82
N THR A 4 -9.77 -25.97 -16.36
CA THR A 4 -10.89 -25.06 -16.17
C THR A 4 -11.58 -25.20 -14.80
N GLU A 5 -10.89 -25.72 -13.77
CA GLU A 5 -11.43 -25.94 -12.43
C GLU A 5 -11.00 -24.91 -11.38
N SER A 6 -10.31 -23.83 -11.77
CA SER A 6 -9.81 -22.82 -10.81
C SER A 6 -10.88 -21.95 -10.13
N TRP A 7 -12.15 -22.13 -10.45
CA TRP A 7 -13.28 -21.37 -9.88
C TRP A 7 -14.02 -22.10 -8.74
N LYS A 8 -13.73 -23.39 -8.51
CA LYS A 8 -14.21 -24.08 -7.31
C LYS A 8 -13.35 -23.65 -6.13
N HIS A 9 -13.79 -22.62 -5.46
CA HIS A 9 -13.22 -22.25 -4.17
C HIS A 9 -13.59 -23.35 -3.16
N GLU A 10 -12.69 -24.32 -2.97
CA GLU A 10 -12.72 -25.27 -1.87
C GLU A 10 -12.38 -24.53 -0.57
N GLY A 11 -13.29 -23.69 -0.09
CA GLY A 11 -13.07 -22.91 1.11
C GLY A 11 -14.09 -21.80 1.28
N LYS A 12 -13.96 -21.08 2.37
CA LYS A 12 -14.75 -19.88 2.62
C LYS A 12 -14.15 -18.70 1.87
N SER A 13 -15.01 -17.82 1.38
CA SER A 13 -14.65 -16.56 0.74
C SER A 13 -15.65 -15.47 1.09
N TRP A 14 -15.23 -14.22 1.00
CA TRP A 14 -16.14 -13.09 1.11
C TRP A 14 -16.89 -12.89 -0.20
N TYR A 15 -18.21 -13.04 -0.16
CA TYR A 15 -19.11 -12.78 -1.29
C TYR A 15 -19.79 -11.43 -1.12
N LEU A 16 -19.83 -10.66 -2.21
CA LEU A 16 -20.57 -9.40 -2.26
C LEU A 16 -21.99 -9.67 -2.78
N LEU A 17 -22.98 -9.30 -1.97
CA LEU A 17 -24.39 -9.44 -2.28
C LEU A 17 -25.12 -8.11 -2.25
N ARG A 18 -26.26 -8.08 -2.90
CA ARG A 18 -27.21 -6.98 -2.89
C ARG A 18 -28.55 -7.48 -2.37
N TYR A 19 -29.15 -6.74 -1.44
CA TYR A 19 -30.53 -6.97 -1.03
C TYR A 19 -31.44 -5.87 -1.60
N GLY A 20 -32.59 -6.25 -2.14
CA GLY A 20 -33.51 -5.35 -2.86
C GLY A 20 -34.36 -4.50 -1.91
N GLN A 21 -35.66 -4.73 -1.89
CA GLN A 21 -36.64 -3.95 -1.10
C GLN A 21 -36.74 -4.37 0.38
N ILE A 22 -35.76 -5.11 0.89
CA ILE A 22 -35.72 -5.55 2.28
C ILE A 22 -35.17 -4.39 3.14
N SER A 23 -35.82 -4.11 4.28
CA SER A 23 -35.30 -3.10 5.21
C SER A 23 -33.96 -3.55 5.83
N PHE A 24 -33.10 -2.59 6.20
CA PHE A 24 -31.82 -2.86 6.85
C PHE A 24 -31.99 -3.76 8.09
N GLN A 25 -32.92 -3.44 8.99
CA GLN A 25 -33.16 -4.19 10.23
C GLN A 25 -33.61 -5.62 9.95
N LYS A 26 -34.50 -5.83 8.97
CA LYS A 26 -34.95 -7.15 8.58
C LYS A 26 -33.79 -7.97 7.99
N MET A 27 -32.96 -7.36 7.14
CA MET A 27 -31.79 -8.03 6.59
C MET A 27 -30.79 -8.39 7.67
N HIS A 28 -30.50 -7.48 8.59
CA HIS A 28 -29.62 -7.74 9.73
C HIS A 28 -30.10 -8.97 10.53
N SER A 29 -31.38 -9.01 10.89
CA SER A 29 -31.96 -10.15 11.62
C SER A 29 -31.91 -11.46 10.82
N GLN A 30 -32.08 -11.43 9.51
CA GLN A 30 -31.95 -12.60 8.65
C GLN A 30 -30.52 -13.14 8.62
N LEU A 31 -29.53 -12.25 8.57
CA LEU A 31 -28.12 -12.62 8.62
C LEU A 31 -27.72 -13.20 9.99
N GLU A 32 -28.14 -12.59 11.10
CA GLU A 32 -27.92 -13.13 12.44
C GLU A 32 -28.51 -14.53 12.59
N ASN A 33 -29.75 -14.75 12.13
CA ASN A 33 -30.42 -16.05 12.20
C ASN A 33 -29.80 -17.10 11.26
N SER A 34 -29.03 -16.71 10.26
CA SER A 34 -28.41 -17.65 9.33
C SER A 34 -27.22 -18.38 9.94
N GLY A 35 -26.60 -17.82 10.98
CA GLY A 35 -25.35 -18.31 11.56
C GLY A 35 -24.12 -18.17 10.68
N LEU A 36 -24.23 -17.46 9.53
CA LEU A 36 -23.11 -17.16 8.65
C LEU A 36 -22.31 -15.97 9.17
N GLU A 37 -21.02 -15.97 8.93
CA GLU A 37 -20.21 -14.80 9.17
C GLU A 37 -20.55 -13.74 8.12
N PHE A 38 -20.83 -12.52 8.56
CA PHE A 38 -21.25 -11.45 7.65
C PHE A 38 -20.72 -10.08 8.07
N PHE A 39 -20.65 -9.17 7.12
CA PHE A 39 -20.44 -7.75 7.35
C PHE A 39 -21.52 -6.94 6.63
N LEU A 40 -22.34 -6.26 7.40
CA LEU A 40 -23.37 -5.36 6.92
C LEU A 40 -22.97 -3.91 7.29
N PRO A 41 -22.34 -3.17 6.37
CA PRO A 41 -21.85 -1.82 6.66
C PRO A 41 -22.97 -0.92 7.16
N SER A 42 -22.85 -0.43 8.39
CA SER A 42 -23.86 0.42 9.02
C SER A 42 -23.25 1.66 9.69
N TYR A 43 -24.07 2.62 9.98
CA TYR A 43 -23.76 3.77 10.82
C TYR A 43 -24.92 4.11 11.74
N THR A 44 -24.61 4.64 12.91
CA THR A 44 -25.62 5.10 13.86
C THR A 44 -26.09 6.51 13.50
N ALA A 45 -27.34 6.65 13.11
CA ALA A 45 -28.01 7.93 12.92
C ALA A 45 -28.79 8.33 14.18
N VAL A 46 -28.87 9.61 14.48
CA VAL A 46 -29.75 10.15 15.52
C VAL A 46 -31.01 10.68 14.83
N GLU A 47 -32.13 10.09 15.15
CA GLU A 47 -33.45 10.53 14.62
C GLU A 47 -34.27 11.21 15.71
N ASN A 48 -34.86 12.36 15.36
CA ASN A 48 -35.83 13.02 16.21
C ASN A 48 -37.21 12.39 15.94
N ARG A 49 -37.74 11.66 16.90
CA ARG A 49 -39.14 11.18 16.84
C ARG A 49 -40.12 12.25 17.32
N LYS A 50 -41.40 12.06 17.00
CA LYS A 50 -42.48 12.90 17.51
C LYS A 50 -42.33 13.03 19.02
N GLN A 51 -42.51 14.26 19.56
CA GLN A 51 -42.31 14.64 20.97
C GLN A 51 -40.84 14.93 21.38
N GLY A 52 -39.92 15.19 20.44
CA GLY A 52 -38.54 15.60 20.78
C GLY A 52 -37.64 14.49 21.32
N VAL A 53 -38.09 13.23 21.29
CA VAL A 53 -37.27 12.09 21.70
C VAL A 53 -36.23 11.81 20.66
N GLN A 54 -34.97 11.83 21.01
CA GLN A 54 -33.86 11.41 20.16
C GLN A 54 -33.63 9.91 20.29
N VAL A 55 -33.67 9.19 19.17
CA VAL A 55 -33.42 7.76 19.11
C VAL A 55 -32.22 7.50 18.21
N ARG A 56 -31.29 6.66 18.67
CA ARG A 56 -30.20 6.16 17.85
C ARG A 56 -30.71 4.99 17.01
N VAL A 57 -30.56 5.09 15.70
CA VAL A 57 -30.99 4.06 14.75
C VAL A 57 -29.83 3.68 13.87
N GLU A 58 -29.60 2.39 13.72
CA GLU A 58 -28.64 1.91 12.73
C GLU A 58 -29.21 1.95 11.32
N ARG A 59 -28.43 2.49 10.41
CA ARG A 59 -28.77 2.59 8.97
C ARG A 59 -27.68 2.02 8.12
N ALA A 60 -28.07 1.46 6.97
CA ALA A 60 -27.09 1.00 5.98
C ALA A 60 -26.17 2.13 5.56
N LEU A 61 -24.89 1.84 5.61
CA LEU A 61 -23.85 2.74 5.14
C LEU A 61 -23.73 2.68 3.62
N MET A 62 -23.81 1.46 3.08
CA MET A 62 -23.82 1.17 1.65
C MET A 62 -25.23 0.81 1.22
N PHE A 63 -25.73 1.47 0.19
CA PHE A 63 -27.08 1.25 -0.24
C PHE A 63 -27.27 -0.20 -0.72
N ASN A 64 -28.00 -0.98 0.10
CA ASN A 64 -28.41 -2.36 -0.19
C ASN A 64 -27.28 -3.36 -0.49
N MET A 65 -26.06 -3.14 0.02
CA MET A 65 -24.95 -4.06 -0.12
C MET A 65 -24.61 -4.73 1.21
N MET A 66 -24.20 -5.99 1.12
CA MET A 66 -23.75 -6.79 2.26
C MET A 66 -22.66 -7.77 1.82
N PHE A 67 -21.92 -8.26 2.79
CA PHE A 67 -20.83 -9.20 2.57
C PHE A 67 -21.06 -10.43 3.43
N ILE A 68 -20.90 -11.62 2.85
CA ILE A 68 -21.02 -12.91 3.56
C ILE A 68 -19.72 -13.68 3.38
N HIS A 69 -19.17 -14.18 4.48
CA HIS A 69 -18.00 -15.04 4.50
C HIS A 69 -18.43 -16.48 4.73
N SER A 70 -18.43 -17.27 3.68
CA SER A 70 -18.91 -18.66 3.72
C SER A 70 -18.36 -19.48 2.55
N SER A 71 -18.70 -20.76 2.49
CA SER A 71 -18.62 -21.50 1.24
C SER A 71 -19.67 -21.00 0.23
N LEU A 72 -19.43 -21.21 -1.06
CA LEU A 72 -20.39 -20.81 -2.10
C LEU A 72 -21.76 -21.48 -1.89
N ASP A 73 -21.76 -22.77 -1.53
CA ASP A 73 -23.00 -23.53 -1.32
C ASP A 73 -23.85 -22.98 -0.16
N GLU A 74 -23.21 -22.58 0.93
CA GLU A 74 -23.90 -21.95 2.07
C GLU A 74 -24.46 -20.58 1.66
N CYS A 75 -23.67 -19.79 0.93
CA CYS A 75 -24.12 -18.50 0.45
C CYS A 75 -25.28 -18.61 -0.54
N VAL A 76 -25.26 -19.60 -1.44
CA VAL A 76 -26.37 -19.91 -2.37
C VAL A 76 -27.63 -20.30 -1.60
N LYS A 77 -27.52 -21.19 -0.60
CA LYS A 77 -28.66 -21.56 0.25
C LYS A 77 -29.27 -20.34 0.94
N PHE A 78 -28.42 -19.43 1.42
CA PHE A 78 -28.89 -18.18 2.01
C PHE A 78 -29.66 -17.33 1.00
N VAL A 79 -29.13 -17.15 -0.21
CA VAL A 79 -29.78 -16.38 -1.29
C VAL A 79 -31.13 -16.99 -1.68
N VAL A 80 -31.19 -18.31 -1.87
CA VAL A 80 -32.44 -19.03 -2.21
C VAL A 80 -33.50 -18.87 -1.13
N ASN A 81 -33.09 -18.90 0.13
CA ASN A 81 -34.04 -18.80 1.27
C ASN A 81 -34.45 -17.33 1.57
N ASN A 82 -33.80 -16.34 0.94
CA ASN A 82 -34.10 -14.94 1.17
C ASN A 82 -34.44 -14.21 -0.14
N PRO A 83 -35.69 -14.32 -0.64
CA PRO A 83 -36.11 -13.66 -1.85
C PRO A 83 -35.83 -12.17 -1.82
N GLY A 84 -35.22 -11.65 -2.89
CA GLY A 84 -34.78 -10.25 -3.00
C GLY A 84 -33.30 -10.03 -2.65
N VAL A 85 -32.60 -11.07 -2.19
CA VAL A 85 -31.15 -11.10 -2.09
C VAL A 85 -30.57 -11.68 -3.37
N ASN A 86 -29.54 -11.05 -3.91
CA ASN A 86 -28.85 -11.49 -5.12
C ASN A 86 -27.35 -11.30 -4.98
N PHE A 87 -26.57 -12.16 -5.61
CA PHE A 87 -25.14 -11.92 -5.76
C PHE A 87 -24.87 -10.70 -6.62
N MET A 88 -23.83 -9.97 -6.28
CA MET A 88 -23.18 -9.08 -7.23
C MET A 88 -22.29 -9.88 -8.15
N VAL A 89 -22.39 -9.65 -9.44
CA VAL A 89 -21.73 -10.42 -10.48
C VAL A 89 -20.90 -9.51 -11.40
N LYS A 90 -19.81 -10.05 -11.93
CA LYS A 90 -18.97 -9.39 -12.94
C LYS A 90 -18.97 -10.22 -14.23
N PRO A 91 -18.81 -9.58 -15.42
CA PRO A 91 -18.58 -10.32 -16.65
C PRO A 91 -17.30 -11.16 -16.54
N SER A 92 -17.29 -12.33 -17.21
CA SER A 92 -16.07 -13.06 -17.42
C SER A 92 -15.15 -12.30 -18.39
N GLU A 93 -13.84 -12.38 -18.16
CA GLU A 93 -12.84 -11.88 -19.10
C GLU A 93 -12.78 -12.76 -20.37
N GLU A 94 -13.04 -14.07 -20.20
CA GLU A 94 -13.03 -15.07 -21.29
C GLU A 94 -14.35 -15.10 -22.06
N HIS A 95 -15.47 -14.75 -21.41
CA HIS A 95 -16.81 -14.79 -22.03
C HIS A 95 -17.50 -13.44 -21.80
N PRO A 96 -17.26 -12.43 -22.62
CA PRO A 96 -17.94 -11.16 -22.50
C PRO A 96 -19.42 -11.34 -22.80
N CYS A 97 -20.28 -11.07 -21.83
CA CYS A 97 -21.75 -11.02 -21.88
C CYS A 97 -22.40 -11.69 -23.10
N VAL A 98 -22.58 -12.99 -23.04
CA VAL A 98 -23.36 -13.72 -24.06
C VAL A 98 -24.81 -13.81 -23.59
N SER A 99 -25.76 -13.51 -24.47
CA SER A 99 -27.19 -13.63 -24.16
C SER A 99 -27.56 -15.10 -23.92
N LEU A 100 -28.48 -15.35 -22.97
CA LEU A 100 -29.04 -16.70 -22.65
C LEU A 100 -29.41 -17.53 -23.87
N ASN A 101 -29.87 -16.86 -24.92
CA ASN A 101 -30.32 -17.53 -26.12
C ASN A 101 -29.16 -18.09 -26.97
N GLN A 102 -27.92 -17.70 -26.65
CA GLN A 102 -26.74 -18.12 -27.39
C GLN A 102 -26.00 -19.28 -26.71
N LEU A 103 -26.48 -19.71 -25.53
CA LEU A 103 -25.87 -20.80 -24.75
C LEU A 103 -26.55 -22.13 -25.01
N SER A 104 -25.75 -23.19 -25.15
CA SER A 104 -26.25 -24.55 -25.16
C SER A 104 -26.83 -24.94 -23.79
N ALA A 105 -27.72 -25.93 -23.77
CA ALA A 105 -28.29 -26.45 -22.53
C ALA A 105 -27.24 -27.06 -21.57
N GLU A 106 -26.12 -27.52 -22.12
CA GLU A 106 -24.99 -28.08 -21.33
C GLU A 106 -24.13 -26.98 -20.71
N GLU A 107 -23.90 -25.90 -21.42
CA GLU A 107 -23.19 -24.74 -20.89
C GLU A 107 -23.98 -24.06 -19.76
N LYS A 108 -25.32 -24.03 -19.85
CA LYS A 108 -26.20 -23.55 -18.78
C LYS A 108 -26.15 -24.39 -17.51
N LYS A 109 -25.76 -25.67 -17.62
CA LYS A 109 -25.68 -26.60 -16.47
C LYS A 109 -24.28 -26.71 -15.86
N LYS A 110 -23.25 -26.42 -16.62
CA LYS A 110 -21.85 -26.71 -16.22
C LYS A 110 -21.22 -25.66 -15.33
N GLU A 111 -21.69 -24.43 -15.37
CA GLU A 111 -21.03 -23.38 -14.65
C GLU A 111 -21.96 -22.82 -13.58
N PHE A 112 -21.47 -22.75 -12.39
CA PHE A 112 -22.05 -21.96 -11.32
C PHE A 112 -21.84 -20.49 -11.61
N CYS A 113 -22.29 -20.09 -12.78
CA CYS A 113 -22.59 -18.74 -13.07
C CYS A 113 -23.90 -18.44 -12.36
N TYR A 114 -23.89 -17.70 -11.29
CA TYR A 114 -25.09 -17.38 -10.53
C TYR A 114 -26.18 -16.76 -11.42
N ASP A 115 -25.79 -16.05 -12.42
CA ASP A 115 -26.68 -15.63 -13.48
C ASP A 115 -26.39 -16.45 -14.75
N GLN A 116 -27.02 -17.62 -14.83
CA GLN A 116 -26.95 -18.49 -16.01
C GLN A 116 -27.34 -17.76 -17.31
N ALA A 117 -27.95 -16.59 -17.17
CA ALA A 117 -28.39 -15.76 -18.29
C ALA A 117 -27.27 -14.97 -18.94
N THR A 118 -26.20 -14.67 -18.24
CA THR A 118 -25.26 -13.66 -18.69
C THR A 118 -23.79 -14.03 -18.52
N PHE A 119 -23.45 -15.28 -18.15
CA PHE A 119 -22.09 -15.72 -17.85
C PHE A 119 -21.33 -14.74 -16.94
N ARG A 120 -21.95 -14.38 -15.84
CA ARG A 120 -21.36 -13.47 -14.86
C ARG A 120 -20.89 -14.25 -13.67
N TYR A 121 -19.67 -14.06 -13.26
CA TYR A 121 -19.11 -14.68 -12.08
C TYR A 121 -19.52 -13.93 -10.81
N VAL A 122 -19.77 -14.65 -9.75
CA VAL A 122 -19.98 -14.04 -8.43
C VAL A 122 -18.73 -13.27 -8.01
N ILE A 123 -18.94 -12.09 -7.44
CA ILE A 123 -17.84 -11.26 -6.96
C ILE A 123 -17.38 -11.78 -5.61
N THR A 124 -16.13 -12.22 -5.54
CA THR A 124 -15.42 -12.55 -4.30
C THR A 124 -14.42 -11.47 -3.95
N ILE A 125 -14.17 -11.27 -2.66
CA ILE A 125 -13.25 -10.27 -2.14
C ILE A 125 -12.14 -11.00 -1.39
N PRO A 126 -10.84 -10.76 -1.71
CA PRO A 126 -9.75 -11.32 -0.96
C PRO A 126 -9.81 -10.94 0.52
N GLU A 127 -9.52 -11.89 1.43
CA GLU A 127 -9.53 -11.72 2.89
C GLU A 127 -8.86 -10.41 3.32
N ARG A 128 -7.64 -10.19 2.87
CA ARG A 128 -6.88 -8.98 3.21
C ARG A 128 -7.61 -7.68 2.82
N GLN A 129 -8.27 -7.65 1.67
CA GLN A 129 -9.02 -6.46 1.24
C GLN A 129 -10.25 -6.25 2.11
N MET A 130 -10.93 -7.34 2.49
CA MET A 130 -12.10 -7.27 3.35
C MET A 130 -11.73 -6.81 4.76
N ASP A 131 -10.65 -7.33 5.35
CA ASP A 131 -10.14 -6.90 6.65
C ASP A 131 -9.81 -5.40 6.68
N ILE A 132 -9.12 -4.91 5.66
CA ILE A 132 -8.80 -3.48 5.50
C ILE A 132 -10.08 -2.65 5.44
N PHE A 133 -11.08 -3.12 4.70
CA PHE A 133 -12.35 -2.42 4.54
C PHE A 133 -13.16 -2.41 5.84
N ILE A 134 -13.29 -3.54 6.50
CA ILE A 134 -13.97 -3.64 7.80
C ILE A 134 -13.33 -2.67 8.79
N LYS A 135 -12.00 -2.66 8.90
CA LYS A 135 -11.27 -1.71 9.75
C LYS A 135 -11.54 -0.26 9.38
N ALA A 136 -11.52 0.07 8.08
CA ALA A 136 -11.78 1.42 7.60
C ALA A 136 -13.21 1.89 7.88
N VAL A 137 -14.17 0.96 7.87
CA VAL A 137 -15.59 1.26 8.10
C VAL A 137 -15.95 1.29 9.59
N THR A 138 -15.45 0.35 10.40
CA THR A 138 -15.81 0.23 11.82
C THR A 138 -15.14 1.23 12.73
N ASN A 139 -13.92 1.68 12.43
CA ASN A 139 -13.15 2.59 13.29
C ASN A 139 -13.56 4.08 13.18
N ARG A 140 -14.83 4.36 12.89
CA ARG A 140 -15.29 5.71 12.62
C ARG A 140 -16.09 6.34 13.74
N ASN A 141 -15.61 7.52 14.15
CA ASN A 141 -16.37 8.46 15.00
C ASN A 141 -17.18 9.48 14.16
N THR A 142 -17.54 9.22 12.90
CA THR A 142 -18.06 10.28 12.03
C THR A 142 -19.43 10.00 11.43
N ARG A 143 -20.21 11.09 11.42
CA ARG A 143 -21.62 11.14 11.00
C ARG A 143 -21.87 10.95 9.51
N THR A 144 -20.87 10.99 8.68
CA THR A 144 -21.01 10.86 7.21
C THR A 144 -19.79 10.21 6.60
N ILE A 145 -20.02 9.06 5.96
CA ILE A 145 -19.03 8.42 5.12
C ILE A 145 -19.48 8.67 3.68
N PRO A 146 -18.75 9.46 2.91
CA PRO A 146 -19.01 9.52 1.49
C PRO A 146 -18.54 8.21 0.85
N PHE A 147 -19.49 7.44 0.33
CA PHE A 147 -19.19 6.42 -0.65
C PHE A 147 -18.99 7.10 -1.99
N MET A 148 -17.84 6.86 -2.59
CA MET A 148 -17.49 7.38 -3.90
C MET A 148 -17.34 6.21 -4.88
N LYS A 149 -17.75 6.42 -6.12
CA LYS A 149 -17.33 5.51 -7.19
C LYS A 149 -15.84 5.70 -7.43
N PRO A 150 -15.04 4.65 -7.69
CA PRO A 150 -13.60 4.79 -7.94
C PRO A 150 -13.25 5.78 -9.06
N THR A 151 -14.16 5.94 -10.03
CA THR A 151 -14.05 6.93 -11.12
C THR A 151 -14.13 8.39 -10.67
N GLU A 152 -14.58 8.64 -9.43
CA GLU A 152 -14.63 9.98 -8.83
C GLU A 152 -13.31 10.34 -8.14
N ILE A 153 -12.37 9.39 -8.05
CA ILE A 153 -11.05 9.55 -7.43
C ILE A 153 -10.02 9.55 -8.55
N ASP A 154 -9.22 10.59 -8.62
CA ASP A 154 -8.09 10.67 -9.55
C ASP A 154 -6.96 9.78 -9.03
N LEU A 155 -7.02 8.49 -9.35
CA LEU A 155 -6.08 7.45 -8.90
C LEU A 155 -4.65 7.66 -9.42
N GLU A 156 -4.46 8.47 -10.46
CA GLU A 156 -3.15 8.71 -11.04
C GLU A 156 -2.33 9.73 -10.24
N LYS A 157 -2.96 10.49 -9.34
CA LYS A 157 -2.30 11.56 -8.59
C LYS A 157 -1.88 11.17 -7.17
N GLY A 158 -2.42 10.09 -6.61
CA GLY A 158 -2.19 9.68 -5.23
C GLY A 158 -1.15 8.59 -5.05
N ASP A 159 -0.31 8.73 -4.05
CA ASP A 159 0.56 7.65 -3.61
C ASP A 159 -0.28 6.53 -2.96
N LYS A 160 0.06 5.26 -3.20
CA LYS A 160 -0.50 4.16 -2.43
C LYS A 160 0.16 4.14 -1.05
N VAL A 161 -0.64 4.14 -0.01
CA VAL A 161 -0.17 4.27 1.36
C VAL A 161 -0.76 3.22 2.28
N LYS A 162 -0.06 2.97 3.38
CA LYS A 162 -0.52 2.19 4.53
C LYS A 162 -0.53 3.09 5.75
N ILE A 163 -1.56 2.97 6.56
CA ILE A 163 -1.64 3.68 7.84
C ILE A 163 -0.98 2.80 8.90
N VAL A 164 -0.04 3.36 9.65
CA VAL A 164 0.69 2.67 10.72
C VAL A 164 0.44 3.38 12.03
N GLY A 165 -0.33 2.75 12.90
CA GLY A 165 -0.78 3.31 14.18
C GLY A 165 -2.12 4.04 14.11
N GLY A 166 -2.67 4.30 15.29
CA GLY A 166 -3.98 4.92 15.45
C GLY A 166 -5.17 4.01 15.10
N PRO A 167 -6.39 4.58 15.00
CA PRO A 167 -7.61 3.79 14.79
C PRO A 167 -7.66 3.05 13.45
N TYR A 168 -6.88 3.50 12.47
CA TYR A 168 -6.85 2.94 11.11
C TYR A 168 -5.58 2.12 10.84
N ASP A 169 -4.91 1.63 11.88
CA ASP A 169 -3.69 0.85 11.73
C ASP A 169 -3.86 -0.33 10.77
N GLY A 170 -2.93 -0.46 9.82
CA GLY A 170 -2.92 -1.49 8.79
C GLY A 170 -3.82 -1.21 7.58
N VAL A 171 -4.59 -0.12 7.55
CA VAL A 171 -5.41 0.26 6.39
C VAL A 171 -4.53 0.73 5.25
N GLU A 172 -4.71 0.13 4.08
CA GLU A 172 -4.05 0.53 2.83
C GLU A 172 -5.04 1.24 1.90
N GLY A 173 -4.54 2.22 1.16
CA GLY A 173 -5.35 2.98 0.22
C GLY A 173 -4.56 4.01 -0.56
N ILE A 174 -5.26 4.91 -1.23
CA ILE A 174 -4.68 6.00 -2.01
C ILE A 174 -4.75 7.30 -1.19
N LEU A 175 -3.61 7.96 -1.05
CA LEU A 175 -3.52 9.23 -0.37
C LEU A 175 -4.05 10.36 -1.25
N GLU A 176 -5.03 11.12 -0.76
CA GLU A 176 -5.42 12.39 -1.33
C GLU A 176 -4.74 13.51 -0.53
N SER A 177 -3.89 14.28 -1.20
CA SER A 177 -3.30 15.46 -0.61
C SER A 177 -4.31 16.61 -0.61
N GLN A 178 -4.77 17.03 0.55
CA GLN A 178 -5.52 18.28 0.66
C GLN A 178 -4.54 19.44 0.61
N LYS A 179 -4.70 20.35 -0.37
CA LYS A 179 -3.91 21.60 -0.44
C LYS A 179 -4.06 22.38 0.87
N GLY A 180 -2.96 22.57 1.58
CA GLY A 180 -2.87 23.50 2.71
C GLY A 180 -3.12 22.91 4.10
N LYS A 181 -3.19 21.59 4.28
CA LYS A 181 -3.27 20.95 5.59
C LYS A 181 -2.19 19.89 5.76
N ASP A 182 -1.64 19.77 6.97
CA ASP A 182 -0.57 18.83 7.32
C ASP A 182 -1.04 17.37 7.47
N GLY A 183 -2.28 17.09 7.11
CA GLY A 183 -2.88 15.76 7.15
C GLY A 183 -3.38 15.29 5.78
N GLY A 184 -3.63 14.00 5.66
CA GLY A 184 -4.13 13.39 4.44
C GLY A 184 -5.40 12.57 4.68
N THR A 185 -6.22 12.47 3.66
CA THR A 185 -7.33 11.51 3.60
C THR A 185 -6.90 10.32 2.78
N VAL A 186 -7.14 9.12 3.27
CA VAL A 186 -6.82 7.89 2.55
C VAL A 186 -8.10 7.29 2.00
N TYR A 187 -8.13 7.04 0.70
CA TYR A 187 -9.19 6.31 0.04
C TYR A 187 -8.88 4.83 0.04
N VAL A 188 -9.78 4.06 0.60
CA VAL A 188 -9.71 2.60 0.63
C VAL A 188 -10.61 2.04 -0.46
N HIS A 189 -10.05 1.21 -1.31
CA HIS A 189 -10.76 0.56 -2.41
C HIS A 189 -11.00 -0.91 -2.08
N ILE A 190 -12.24 -1.36 -2.37
CA ILE A 190 -12.53 -2.78 -2.52
C ILE A 190 -12.91 -3.01 -3.95
N LEU A 191 -12.13 -3.85 -4.61
CA LEU A 191 -12.31 -4.05 -6.04
C LEU A 191 -12.28 -2.70 -6.78
N ASN A 192 -12.62 -2.68 -8.05
CA ASN A 192 -12.56 -1.45 -8.84
C ASN A 192 -13.84 -0.60 -8.81
N PHE A 193 -14.80 -0.89 -7.93
CA PHE A 193 -16.10 -0.21 -7.94
C PHE A 193 -16.62 0.27 -6.58
N ILE A 194 -15.92 -0.03 -5.50
CA ILE A 194 -16.25 0.46 -4.16
C ILE A 194 -15.06 1.20 -3.58
N ALA A 195 -15.29 2.42 -3.13
CA ALA A 195 -14.30 3.20 -2.40
C ALA A 195 -14.91 3.85 -1.17
N THR A 196 -14.13 3.92 -0.12
CA THR A 196 -14.45 4.69 1.09
C THR A 196 -13.25 5.54 1.46
N ARG A 197 -13.44 6.61 2.20
CA ARG A 197 -12.34 7.43 2.69
C ARG A 197 -12.26 7.40 4.21
N THR A 198 -11.05 7.47 4.75
CA THR A 198 -10.82 7.69 6.17
C THR A 198 -11.13 9.13 6.54
N THR A 199 -11.22 9.41 7.83
CA THR A 199 -11.08 10.77 8.34
C THR A 199 -9.65 11.26 8.16
N GLU A 200 -9.36 12.50 8.48
CA GLU A 200 -8.03 13.09 8.37
C GLU A 200 -7.01 12.27 9.16
N ILE A 201 -5.96 11.83 8.47
CA ILE A 201 -4.85 11.03 9.03
C ILE A 201 -3.66 11.95 9.23
N ARG A 202 -3.05 11.89 10.40
CA ARG A 202 -1.83 12.65 10.69
C ARG A 202 -0.67 12.11 9.84
N PRO A 203 0.24 12.99 9.36
CA PRO A 203 1.34 12.58 8.49
C PRO A 203 2.28 11.54 9.10
N GLU A 204 2.42 11.53 10.42
CA GLU A 204 3.25 10.56 11.13
C GLU A 204 2.72 9.13 11.07
N PHE A 205 1.46 8.92 10.72
CA PHE A 205 0.88 7.59 10.54
C PHE A 205 0.87 7.11 9.08
N ILE A 206 1.40 7.91 8.15
CA ILE A 206 1.35 7.58 6.73
C ILE A 206 2.69 6.99 6.29
N GLN A 207 2.66 5.75 5.84
CA GLN A 207 3.76 5.05 5.19
C GLN A 207 3.45 4.89 3.70
N ILE A 208 4.41 5.16 2.82
CA ILE A 208 4.22 5.07 1.37
C ILE A 208 4.62 3.67 0.91
N ILE A 209 3.70 2.96 0.25
CA ILE A 209 3.94 1.64 -0.34
C ILE A 209 4.35 1.78 -1.80
N GLU A 210 3.70 2.67 -2.55
CA GLU A 210 3.95 2.86 -3.98
C GLU A 210 3.70 4.32 -4.35
N PHE A 211 4.58 4.88 -5.16
CA PHE A 211 4.37 6.23 -5.68
C PHE A 211 3.35 6.23 -6.81
N ALA A 212 2.58 7.30 -6.92
CA ALA A 212 1.81 7.58 -8.11
C ALA A 212 2.71 7.58 -9.37
N LYS A 213 2.18 7.12 -10.50
CA LYS A 213 2.92 6.79 -11.74
C LYS A 213 3.78 7.92 -12.37
N SER A 214 3.80 9.13 -11.82
CA SER A 214 4.63 10.21 -12.34
C SER A 214 6.08 10.09 -11.85
N GLY A 215 6.97 9.54 -12.66
CA GLY A 215 8.40 9.33 -12.33
C GLY A 215 9.16 10.56 -11.82
N LYS A 216 8.76 11.78 -12.20
CA LYS A 216 9.36 13.03 -11.70
C LYS A 216 9.13 13.27 -10.20
N HIS A 217 8.01 12.86 -9.68
CA HIS A 217 7.66 13.05 -8.26
C HIS A 217 8.53 12.18 -7.35
N MET A 218 8.81 10.97 -7.79
CA MET A 218 9.64 10.00 -7.09
C MET A 218 11.09 10.50 -6.90
N TYR A 219 11.68 11.04 -7.97
CA TYR A 219 13.05 11.55 -7.91
C TYR A 219 13.17 12.74 -6.94
N LYS A 220 12.23 13.68 -6.97
CA LYS A 220 12.24 14.85 -6.07
C LYS A 220 12.15 14.47 -4.59
N LYS A 221 11.40 13.42 -4.24
CA LYS A 221 11.30 12.95 -2.85
C LYS A 221 12.64 12.40 -2.34
N PHE A 222 13.43 11.78 -3.21
CA PHE A 222 14.75 11.24 -2.83
C PHE A 222 15.89 12.25 -2.94
N ASP A 223 15.82 13.21 -3.84
CA ASP A 223 16.92 14.18 -4.03
C ASP A 223 17.19 15.01 -2.78
N SER A 224 16.15 15.36 -2.02
CA SER A 224 16.27 16.07 -0.75
C SER A 224 16.94 15.26 0.37
N PHE A 225 16.94 13.93 0.28
CA PHE A 225 17.59 13.07 1.28
C PHE A 225 19.10 13.16 1.21
N MET A 226 19.68 13.15 -0.01
CA MET A 226 21.13 12.98 -0.16
C MET A 226 21.94 14.05 0.56
N THR A 227 21.54 15.32 0.47
CA THR A 227 22.28 16.43 1.13
C THR A 227 22.34 16.25 2.65
N ARG A 228 21.22 15.83 3.26
CA ARG A 228 21.19 15.58 4.71
C ARG A 228 21.85 14.26 5.09
N GLY A 229 21.57 13.20 4.31
CA GLY A 229 22.16 11.89 4.52
C GLY A 229 23.68 11.94 4.49
N HIS A 230 24.27 12.65 3.51
CA HIS A 230 25.72 12.83 3.43
C HIS A 230 26.29 13.48 4.70
N ARG A 231 25.72 14.61 5.14
CA ARG A 231 26.13 15.29 6.36
C ARG A 231 26.03 14.37 7.60
N CYS A 232 24.95 13.59 7.72
CA CYS A 232 24.78 12.64 8.82
C CYS A 232 25.85 11.55 8.80
N VAL A 233 26.23 11.05 7.61
CA VAL A 233 27.31 10.07 7.47
C VAL A 233 28.66 10.66 7.88
N VAL A 234 28.96 11.90 7.50
CA VAL A 234 30.19 12.59 7.93
C VAL A 234 30.24 12.73 9.45
N SER A 235 29.15 13.17 10.09
CA SER A 235 29.07 13.25 11.56
C SER A 235 29.22 11.87 12.21
N HIS A 236 28.55 10.84 11.66
CA HIS A 236 28.64 9.47 12.13
C HIS A 236 30.10 8.93 12.05
N ALA A 237 30.75 9.12 10.91
CA ALA A 237 32.15 8.71 10.70
C ALA A 237 33.13 9.41 11.65
N LYS A 238 32.84 10.65 12.06
CA LYS A 238 33.58 11.39 13.10
C LYS A 238 33.28 10.94 14.52
N GLY A 239 32.34 10.02 14.73
CA GLY A 239 31.86 9.66 16.08
C GLY A 239 31.01 10.73 16.75
N GLU A 240 30.56 11.73 15.98
CA GLU A 240 29.73 12.82 16.48
C GLU A 240 28.25 12.43 16.50
N LYS A 241 27.50 12.93 17.47
CA LYS A 241 26.05 12.76 17.49
C LYS A 241 25.39 13.62 16.42
N ILE A 242 24.51 13.02 15.63
CA ILE A 242 23.66 13.76 14.67
C ILE A 242 22.75 14.74 15.39
N THR A 243 22.40 15.84 14.74
CA THR A 243 21.53 16.86 15.36
C THR A 243 20.13 16.30 15.64
N PRO A 244 19.39 16.80 16.66
CA PRO A 244 18.01 16.37 16.94
C PRO A 244 17.08 16.54 15.71
N ARG A 245 17.33 17.58 14.90
CA ARG A 245 16.57 17.83 13.67
C ARG A 245 16.84 16.77 12.60
N ASP A 246 18.11 16.36 12.44
CA ASP A 246 18.47 15.31 11.49
C ASP A 246 18.00 13.95 11.97
N ASN A 247 18.10 13.66 13.27
CA ASN A 247 17.55 12.45 13.89
C ASN A 247 16.04 12.33 13.60
N SER A 248 15.26 13.39 13.87
CA SER A 248 13.83 13.41 13.56
C SER A 248 13.56 13.19 12.07
N TYR A 249 14.33 13.82 11.19
CA TYR A 249 14.18 13.67 9.75
C TYR A 249 14.45 12.23 9.27
N LEU A 250 15.52 11.60 9.76
CA LEU A 250 15.86 10.21 9.41
C LEU A 250 14.79 9.23 9.91
N ASN A 251 14.28 9.41 11.13
CA ASN A 251 13.19 8.59 11.64
C ASN A 251 11.92 8.71 10.81
N VAL A 252 11.53 9.92 10.41
CA VAL A 252 10.39 10.15 9.50
C VAL A 252 10.65 9.51 8.14
N PHE A 253 11.88 9.61 7.62
CA PHE A 253 12.23 9.00 6.33
C PHE A 253 12.08 7.48 6.38
N VAL A 254 12.69 6.83 7.37
CA VAL A 254 12.60 5.39 7.58
C VAL A 254 11.14 4.95 7.72
N HIS A 255 10.39 5.59 8.62
CA HIS A 255 8.98 5.27 8.81
C HIS A 255 8.16 5.36 7.52
N ARG A 256 8.42 6.39 6.71
CA ARG A 256 7.63 6.65 5.50
C ARG A 256 7.98 5.75 4.32
N PHE A 257 9.22 5.31 4.19
CA PHE A 257 9.72 4.65 2.98
C PHE A 257 10.23 3.22 3.18
N SER A 258 10.22 2.67 4.39
CA SER A 258 10.77 1.32 4.64
C SER A 258 10.07 0.20 3.86
N GLU A 259 8.78 0.35 3.53
CA GLU A 259 8.02 -0.64 2.75
C GLU A 259 7.76 -0.19 1.29
N LEU A 260 8.45 0.86 0.84
CA LEU A 260 8.25 1.40 -0.51
C LEU A 260 8.66 0.39 -1.58
N GLN A 261 7.74 0.07 -2.46
CA GLN A 261 8.00 -0.72 -3.67
C GLN A 261 8.50 0.19 -4.79
N THR A 262 9.60 -0.19 -5.39
CA THR A 262 10.25 0.62 -6.44
C THR A 262 10.19 -0.12 -7.77
N PRO A 263 9.92 0.60 -8.89
CA PRO A 263 9.65 -0.03 -10.18
C PRO A 263 10.91 -0.46 -10.96
N THR A 264 12.10 -0.01 -10.54
CA THR A 264 13.33 -0.27 -11.28
C THR A 264 14.48 -0.66 -10.36
N VAL A 265 15.41 -1.47 -10.90
CA VAL A 265 16.63 -1.91 -10.20
C VAL A 265 17.42 -0.74 -9.59
N ASN A 266 17.63 0.34 -10.33
CA ASN A 266 18.39 1.49 -9.84
C ASN A 266 17.63 2.25 -8.72
N MET A 267 16.31 2.30 -8.77
CA MET A 267 15.50 2.91 -7.72
C MET A 267 15.48 2.05 -6.46
N THR A 268 15.42 0.72 -6.61
CA THR A 268 15.55 -0.22 -5.48
C THR A 268 16.90 -0.04 -4.78
N ALA A 269 17.99 -0.03 -5.54
CA ALA A 269 19.31 0.21 -4.99
C ALA A 269 19.40 1.56 -4.26
N LYS A 270 18.84 2.63 -4.84
CA LYS A 270 18.81 3.97 -4.25
C LYS A 270 18.02 3.99 -2.93
N LEU A 271 16.86 3.34 -2.89
CA LEU A 271 16.06 3.23 -1.67
C LEU A 271 16.81 2.50 -0.56
N HIS A 272 17.34 1.31 -0.87
CA HIS A 272 18.10 0.54 0.12
C HIS A 272 19.35 1.26 0.60
N LEU A 273 20.02 2.01 -0.29
CA LEU A 273 21.14 2.87 0.11
C LEU A 273 20.71 3.95 1.11
N PHE A 274 19.59 4.60 0.88
CA PHE A 274 19.09 5.63 1.79
C PHE A 274 18.62 5.08 3.12
N LEU A 275 17.98 3.92 3.12
CA LEU A 275 17.61 3.22 4.36
C LEU A 275 18.85 2.76 5.12
N PHE A 276 19.88 2.23 4.44
CA PHE A 276 21.16 1.89 5.06
C PHE A 276 21.79 3.10 5.75
N ILE A 277 21.91 4.23 5.06
CA ILE A 277 22.43 5.47 5.62
C ILE A 277 21.61 5.91 6.85
N ALA A 278 20.29 5.91 6.71
CA ALA A 278 19.41 6.35 7.78
C ALA A 278 19.54 5.46 9.03
N TYR A 279 19.49 4.15 8.86
CA TYR A 279 19.61 3.20 9.96
C TYR A 279 20.99 3.25 10.64
N THR A 280 22.07 3.37 9.85
CA THR A 280 23.43 3.55 10.39
C THR A 280 23.53 4.81 11.25
N CYS A 281 23.07 5.95 10.72
CA CYS A 281 23.12 7.23 11.45
C CYS A 281 22.17 7.28 12.66
N LEU A 282 21.13 6.45 12.69
CA LEU A 282 20.21 6.27 13.83
C LEU A 282 20.68 5.24 14.84
N ASP A 283 21.87 4.64 14.66
CA ASP A 283 22.45 3.58 15.49
C ASP A 283 21.56 2.31 15.56
N ARG A 284 20.80 2.04 14.50
CA ARG A 284 19.95 0.87 14.35
C ARG A 284 20.67 -0.22 13.56
N LYS A 285 21.67 -0.81 14.19
CA LYS A 285 22.63 -1.71 13.56
C LYS A 285 21.98 -2.90 12.83
N ILE A 286 21.02 -3.59 13.47
CA ILE A 286 20.38 -4.77 12.88
C ILE A 286 19.70 -4.42 11.55
N ASP A 287 18.97 -3.30 11.51
CA ASP A 287 18.31 -2.84 10.29
C ASP A 287 19.33 -2.39 9.23
N ALA A 288 20.40 -1.71 9.65
CA ALA A 288 21.48 -1.30 8.76
C ALA A 288 22.17 -2.51 8.11
N ASP A 289 22.50 -3.55 8.88
CA ASP A 289 23.13 -4.78 8.38
C ASP A 289 22.29 -5.49 7.31
N VAL A 290 20.96 -5.49 7.47
CA VAL A 290 20.03 -6.04 6.45
C VAL A 290 20.16 -5.30 5.13
N HIS A 291 20.22 -3.98 5.16
CA HIS A 291 20.34 -3.16 3.96
C HIS A 291 21.75 -3.16 3.36
N GLU A 292 22.78 -3.25 4.18
CA GLU A 292 24.16 -3.44 3.74
C GLU A 292 24.29 -4.73 2.92
N LYS A 293 23.86 -5.85 3.50
CA LYS A 293 23.87 -7.16 2.84
C LYS A 293 23.06 -7.14 1.55
N PHE A 294 21.87 -6.54 1.57
CA PHE A 294 21.06 -6.39 0.36
C PHE A 294 21.84 -5.65 -0.74
N LEU A 295 22.49 -4.54 -0.42
CA LEU A 295 23.25 -3.75 -1.40
C LEU A 295 24.45 -4.54 -1.96
N GLN A 296 25.15 -5.32 -1.12
CA GLN A 296 26.25 -6.19 -1.56
C GLN A 296 25.76 -7.23 -2.59
N ASP A 297 24.67 -7.94 -2.25
CA ASP A 297 24.09 -8.98 -3.11
C ASP A 297 23.45 -8.41 -4.40
N TYR A 298 23.04 -7.13 -4.32
CA TYR A 298 22.34 -6.47 -5.43
C TYR A 298 23.25 -5.68 -6.37
N MET A 299 24.54 -5.53 -6.01
CA MET A 299 25.50 -4.67 -6.71
C MET A 299 25.64 -5.00 -8.19
N GLU A 300 25.67 -6.28 -8.53
CA GLU A 300 25.82 -6.75 -9.91
C GLU A 300 24.59 -6.45 -10.79
N LYS A 301 23.40 -6.34 -10.18
CA LYS A 301 22.15 -6.04 -10.88
C LYS A 301 22.02 -4.56 -11.24
N ILE A 302 22.76 -3.65 -10.55
CA ILE A 302 22.68 -2.21 -10.76
C ILE A 302 23.22 -1.86 -12.13
N THR A 303 22.36 -1.36 -13.01
CA THR A 303 22.72 -1.03 -14.40
C THR A 303 23.44 0.31 -14.52
N SER A 304 23.21 1.27 -13.60
CA SER A 304 23.84 2.56 -13.57
C SER A 304 25.20 2.50 -12.86
N GLU A 305 26.30 2.73 -13.60
CA GLU A 305 27.64 2.83 -13.03
C GLU A 305 27.71 3.86 -11.89
N THR A 306 27.16 5.04 -12.11
CA THR A 306 27.12 6.11 -11.09
C THR A 306 26.38 5.67 -9.82
N MET A 307 25.27 4.91 -9.96
CA MET A 307 24.53 4.42 -8.80
C MET A 307 25.35 3.38 -8.03
N ARG A 308 26.01 2.45 -8.75
CA ARG A 308 26.88 1.43 -8.16
C ARG A 308 28.02 2.06 -7.35
N ILE A 309 28.66 3.07 -7.92
CA ILE A 309 29.76 3.78 -7.25
C ILE A 309 29.24 4.56 -6.03
N LYS A 310 28.06 5.18 -6.11
CA LYS A 310 27.43 5.83 -4.95
C LYS A 310 27.12 4.82 -3.84
N CYS A 311 26.66 3.60 -4.16
CA CYS A 311 26.50 2.56 -3.14
C CYS A 311 27.82 2.24 -2.44
N LEU A 312 28.90 2.00 -3.19
CA LEU A 312 30.23 1.75 -2.60
C LEU A 312 30.73 2.91 -1.75
N LEU A 313 30.51 4.16 -2.20
CA LEU A 313 30.90 5.36 -1.49
C LEU A 313 30.27 5.46 -0.12
N TYR A 314 28.96 5.25 -0.01
CA TYR A 314 28.28 5.37 1.25
C TYR A 314 28.38 4.10 2.12
N LEU A 315 28.60 2.93 1.51
CA LEU A 315 29.02 1.75 2.25
C LEU A 315 30.38 2.01 2.94
N TYR A 316 31.34 2.60 2.23
CA TYR A 316 32.61 3.04 2.85
C TYR A 316 32.39 4.15 3.89
N GLY A 317 31.66 5.20 3.54
CA GLY A 317 31.42 6.33 4.46
C GLY A 317 30.78 5.94 5.78
N CYS A 318 29.85 4.98 5.76
CA CYS A 318 29.18 4.49 6.97
C CYS A 318 29.97 3.47 7.78
N THR A 319 30.85 2.66 7.14
CA THR A 319 31.51 1.53 7.81
C THR A 319 33.00 1.68 8.01
N GLY A 320 33.66 2.58 7.27
CA GLY A 320 35.14 2.68 7.23
C GLY A 320 35.83 1.46 6.62
N SER A 321 35.09 0.54 6.01
CA SER A 321 35.61 -0.76 5.57
C SER A 321 36.69 -0.60 4.46
N LYS A 322 37.88 -1.14 4.72
CA LYS A 322 39.01 -1.18 3.76
C LYS A 322 38.67 -1.94 2.46
N VAL A 323 37.65 -2.79 2.47
CA VAL A 323 37.19 -3.51 1.26
C VAL A 323 36.55 -2.53 0.29
N TYR A 324 35.60 -1.72 0.74
CA TYR A 324 34.93 -0.71 -0.08
C TYR A 324 35.90 0.41 -0.51
N TRP A 325 36.78 0.82 0.39
CA TRP A 325 37.83 1.79 0.10
C TRP A 325 38.72 1.34 -1.08
N LYS A 326 39.23 0.10 -1.07
CA LYS A 326 40.06 -0.42 -2.16
C LYS A 326 39.32 -0.41 -3.51
N GLN A 327 38.05 -0.79 -3.52
CA GLN A 327 37.23 -0.76 -4.72
C GLN A 327 37.06 0.65 -5.24
N LEU A 328 36.71 1.60 -4.37
CA LEU A 328 36.58 3.02 -4.74
C LEU A 328 37.89 3.61 -5.24
N GLN A 329 39.00 3.33 -4.56
CA GLN A 329 40.31 3.81 -4.96
C GLN A 329 40.69 3.34 -6.37
N SER A 330 40.40 2.10 -6.74
CA SER A 330 40.68 1.59 -8.08
C SER A 330 39.91 2.33 -9.17
N ILE A 331 38.63 2.67 -8.90
CA ILE A 331 37.77 3.40 -9.84
C ILE A 331 38.19 4.90 -9.92
N THR A 332 38.39 5.53 -8.78
CA THR A 332 38.68 6.96 -8.70
C THR A 332 40.06 7.33 -9.26
N LYS A 333 41.03 6.42 -9.22
CA LYS A 333 42.33 6.60 -9.90
C LYS A 333 42.19 6.85 -11.40
N LEU A 334 41.23 6.19 -12.03
CA LEU A 334 40.94 6.37 -13.47
C LEU A 334 40.31 7.73 -13.76
N TRP A 335 39.46 8.23 -12.86
CA TRP A 335 38.78 9.52 -13.00
C TRP A 335 39.72 10.73 -12.78
N LYS A 336 40.65 10.60 -11.85
CA LYS A 336 41.69 11.64 -11.63
C LYS A 336 42.58 11.90 -12.86
N LYS A 337 42.71 10.90 -13.75
CA LYS A 337 43.46 11.04 -15.00
C LYS A 337 42.67 11.69 -16.13
N ASN A 338 41.34 11.58 -16.11
CA ASN A 338 40.46 12.15 -17.13
C ASN A 338 39.65 13.27 -16.46
N LYS A 339 39.47 14.43 -17.13
CA LYS A 339 38.57 15.47 -16.58
C LYS A 339 37.23 14.88 -16.21
N ALA A 340 36.95 14.78 -14.92
CA ALA A 340 35.68 14.26 -14.40
C ALA A 340 34.56 15.24 -14.76
N ASP A 341 33.38 14.70 -15.14
CA ASP A 341 32.15 15.49 -15.23
C ASP A 341 31.71 15.92 -13.81
N SER A 342 30.76 16.85 -13.71
CA SER A 342 30.30 17.39 -12.42
C SER A 342 29.85 16.35 -11.45
N LYS A 343 29.18 15.25 -11.93
CA LYS A 343 28.69 14.17 -11.08
C LYS A 343 29.79 13.27 -10.53
N LYS A 344 30.82 13.02 -11.34
CA LYS A 344 31.99 12.26 -10.91
C LYS A 344 32.84 13.09 -9.94
N GLN A 345 32.88 14.40 -10.12
CA GLN A 345 33.58 15.31 -9.19
C GLN A 345 32.91 15.29 -7.81
N GLU A 346 31.59 15.39 -7.73
CA GLU A 346 30.84 15.26 -6.45
C GLU A 346 31.18 13.97 -5.70
N ILE A 347 31.31 12.86 -6.43
CA ILE A 347 31.66 11.55 -5.81
C ILE A 347 33.12 11.53 -5.35
N LEU A 348 34.04 12.14 -6.12
CA LEU A 348 35.43 12.26 -5.73
C LEU A 348 35.61 13.12 -4.48
N ASP A 349 34.91 14.24 -4.41
CA ASP A 349 34.97 15.16 -3.28
C ASP A 349 34.44 14.46 -2.00
N ALA A 350 33.30 13.77 -2.10
CA ALA A 350 32.74 13.00 -1.00
C ALA A 350 33.64 11.82 -0.57
N PHE A 351 34.32 11.17 -1.52
CA PHE A 351 35.26 10.09 -1.19
C PHE A 351 36.49 10.63 -0.43
N LEU A 352 37.05 11.77 -0.84
CA LEU A 352 38.16 12.39 -0.14
C LEU A 352 37.75 12.84 1.28
N GLU A 353 36.55 13.39 1.43
CA GLU A 353 36.02 13.78 2.75
C GLU A 353 35.90 12.58 3.68
N PHE A 354 35.34 11.46 3.22
CA PHE A 354 35.26 10.23 4.04
C PHE A 354 36.64 9.64 4.32
N GLU A 355 37.54 9.65 3.35
CA GLU A 355 38.92 9.16 3.52
C GLU A 355 39.65 9.97 4.61
N GLN A 356 39.54 11.30 4.59
CA GLN A 356 40.10 12.15 5.61
C GLN A 356 39.54 11.83 7.00
N VAL A 357 38.24 11.73 7.14
CA VAL A 357 37.58 11.48 8.43
C VAL A 357 37.98 10.14 9.01
N TRP A 358 38.06 9.08 8.20
CA TRP A 358 38.42 7.75 8.68
C TRP A 358 39.92 7.62 9.00
N ASN A 359 40.80 8.34 8.28
CA ASN A 359 42.22 8.36 8.59
C ASN A 359 42.54 9.18 9.86
N GLU A 360 41.74 10.17 10.21
CA GLU A 360 41.88 10.92 11.48
C GLU A 360 41.43 10.12 12.70
N ASN A 361 40.66 9.04 12.50
CA ASN A 361 40.11 8.18 13.55
C ASN A 361 40.89 6.84 13.71
N GLU A 362 41.85 6.50 12.81
CA GLU A 362 42.84 5.41 12.96
C GLU A 362 44.05 5.88 13.74
#